data_9a5a2ef062daf34fc0053dc2e091fe54
#
_entry.id   9a5a2ef062daf34fc0053dc2e091fe54
#
_cell.length_a   1.000
_cell.length_b   1.000
_cell.length_c   1.000
_cell.angle_alpha   90.00
_cell.angle_beta   90.00
_cell.angle_gamma   90.00
#
_symmetry.space_group_name_H-M   'P 1'
#
loop_
_entity.id
_entity.type
_entity.pdbx_description
1 polymer ?
#
loop_
_entity_poly.entity_id
_entity_poly.type
_entity_poly.pdbx_seq_one_letter_code
_entity_poly.pdbx_strand_id
1 'polypeptide(L)'
;MDELIKLAGKLGPWAIVLILLAVVVLPQSIRILREYERGVIFRLGKLQGAKGPGLIFLIPVVDRMVRMDLRVVTIDVPKQEIMTRDNVPATVDAVVYFRVVDPNAAVVKVENFGKATSLIAQTTLRSVLGQSPLDDLLSQRDIINQRLQEIIDKQTEPWGVKVTSVEVKEVALPESMKRAMAKQAEAERERRAKVVNAEGEFQAAEKMVQAAAMLAKEPIALQLRYLQTMREMASEHNTTTFLPLPIDMFSAFLKK
;
A
#
# COMPACT_ATOMS: atom_id res chain seq x y z
N MET A 1 -23.51 56.14 -20.67
CA MET A 1 -22.33 56.91 -20.25
C MET A 1 -22.71 58.30 -19.81
N ASP A 2 -23.57 58.97 -20.52
CA ASP A 2 -23.96 60.35 -20.23
C ASP A 2 -24.77 60.56 -18.95
N GLU A 3 -25.56 59.61 -18.53
CA GLU A 3 -26.26 59.67 -17.25
C GLU A 3 -25.32 59.56 -16.04
N LEU A 4 -24.26 58.75 -16.13
CA LEU A 4 -23.23 58.63 -15.08
C LEU A 4 -22.41 59.91 -14.95
N ILE A 5 -22.17 60.61 -16.08
CA ILE A 5 -21.47 61.92 -16.11
C ILE A 5 -22.34 63.03 -15.54
N LYS A 6 -23.66 63.01 -15.80
CA LYS A 6 -24.63 63.98 -15.20
C LYS A 6 -24.84 63.73 -13.70
N LEU A 7 -24.80 62.49 -13.23
CA LEU A 7 -24.84 62.17 -11.81
C LEU A 7 -23.56 62.60 -11.10
N ALA A 8 -22.40 62.42 -11.74
CA ALA A 8 -21.10 62.88 -11.24
C ALA A 8 -20.98 64.39 -11.11
N GLY A 9 -21.64 65.17 -12.00
CA GLY A 9 -21.67 66.63 -11.95
C GLY A 9 -22.52 67.21 -10.82
N LYS A 10 -23.50 66.45 -10.27
CA LYS A 10 -24.29 66.81 -9.11
C LYS A 10 -23.65 66.40 -7.76
N LEU A 11 -22.79 65.40 -7.78
CA LEU A 11 -22.01 64.93 -6.66
C LEU A 11 -20.68 65.68 -6.70
N GLY A 12 -20.35 66.43 -5.67
CA GLY A 12 -19.09 67.16 -5.57
C GLY A 12 -17.84 66.29 -5.85
N PRO A 13 -16.65 66.86 -6.12
CA PRO A 13 -15.45 66.14 -6.55
C PRO A 13 -15.08 64.97 -5.67
N TRP A 14 -15.45 64.97 -4.40
CA TRP A 14 -15.25 63.91 -3.43
C TRP A 14 -16.04 62.62 -3.78
N ALA A 15 -17.22 62.74 -4.37
CA ALA A 15 -18.03 61.60 -4.75
C ALA A 15 -17.44 60.85 -5.95
N ILE A 16 -16.80 61.56 -6.86
CA ILE A 16 -16.09 60.94 -8.03
C ILE A 16 -14.92 60.13 -7.50
N VAL A 17 -14.16 60.62 -6.52
CA VAL A 17 -13.07 59.94 -5.87
C VAL A 17 -13.56 58.66 -5.15
N LEU A 18 -14.70 58.78 -4.41
CA LEU A 18 -15.31 57.62 -3.74
C LEU A 18 -15.79 56.55 -4.69
N ILE A 19 -16.41 56.91 -5.81
CA ILE A 19 -16.85 55.95 -6.83
C ILE A 19 -15.64 55.27 -7.46
N LEU A 20 -14.61 56.02 -7.82
CA LEU A 20 -13.38 55.47 -8.40
C LEU A 20 -12.67 54.53 -7.41
N LEU A 21 -12.60 54.91 -6.14
CA LEU A 21 -12.08 54.04 -5.09
C LEU A 21 -12.92 52.78 -4.93
N ALA A 22 -14.26 52.88 -4.96
CA ALA A 22 -15.15 51.72 -4.86
C ALA A 22 -14.97 50.78 -6.07
N VAL A 23 -14.86 51.31 -7.29
CA VAL A 23 -14.63 50.47 -8.50
C VAL A 23 -13.31 49.71 -8.43
N VAL A 24 -12.29 50.26 -7.82
CA VAL A 24 -10.98 49.57 -7.65
C VAL A 24 -11.00 48.59 -6.48
N VAL A 25 -11.65 48.95 -5.36
CA VAL A 25 -11.62 48.15 -4.11
C VAL A 25 -12.61 47.00 -4.15
N LEU A 26 -13.82 47.18 -4.67
CA LEU A 26 -14.86 46.15 -4.69
C LEU A 26 -14.43 44.85 -5.39
N PRO A 27 -13.80 44.84 -6.57
CA PRO A 27 -13.37 43.62 -7.23
C PRO A 27 -12.27 42.88 -6.46
N GLN A 28 -11.44 43.63 -5.70
CA GLN A 28 -10.38 43.06 -4.88
C GLN A 28 -10.90 42.48 -3.56
N SER A 29 -12.06 42.94 -3.09
CA SER A 29 -12.71 42.53 -1.86
C SER A 29 -13.41 41.18 -1.99
N ILE A 30 -13.83 40.79 -3.18
CA ILE A 30 -14.60 39.59 -3.44
C ILE A 30 -13.67 38.46 -3.87
N ARG A 31 -13.66 37.37 -3.09
CA ARG A 31 -12.95 36.13 -3.42
C ARG A 31 -13.90 34.97 -3.37
N ILE A 32 -13.81 34.10 -4.35
CA ILE A 32 -14.57 32.85 -4.43
C ILE A 32 -13.62 31.71 -4.12
N LEU A 33 -13.97 30.90 -3.12
CA LEU A 33 -13.25 29.67 -2.77
C LEU A 33 -14.05 28.46 -3.24
N ARG A 34 -13.35 27.46 -3.73
CA ARG A 34 -13.91 26.18 -4.14
C ARG A 34 -14.30 25.36 -2.90
N GLU A 35 -15.13 24.34 -3.07
CA GLU A 35 -15.62 23.50 -1.98
C GLU A 35 -14.48 22.83 -1.17
N TYR A 36 -13.43 22.44 -1.85
CA TYR A 36 -12.25 21.81 -1.28
C TYR A 36 -11.18 22.80 -0.78
N GLU A 37 -11.43 24.11 -0.89
CA GLU A 37 -10.53 25.16 -0.42
C GLU A 37 -11.08 25.82 0.84
N ARG A 38 -10.17 26.23 1.73
CA ARG A 38 -10.47 27.10 2.86
C ARG A 38 -9.57 28.32 2.83
N GLY A 39 -10.13 29.47 3.13
CA GLY A 39 -9.39 30.71 3.25
C GLY A 39 -9.08 31.04 4.68
N VAL A 40 -7.82 30.94 5.09
CA VAL A 40 -7.36 31.41 6.40
C VAL A 40 -7.11 32.90 6.30
N ILE A 41 -7.86 33.69 7.08
CA ILE A 41 -7.83 35.15 7.02
C ILE A 41 -7.03 35.72 8.19
N PHE A 42 -6.09 36.58 7.86
CA PHE A 42 -5.33 37.38 8.79
C PHE A 42 -5.71 38.86 8.67
N ARG A 43 -6.23 39.45 9.70
CA ARG A 43 -6.56 40.88 9.77
C ARG A 43 -5.49 41.61 10.55
N LEU A 44 -4.77 42.52 9.90
CA LEU A 44 -3.63 43.25 10.52
C LEU A 44 -2.65 42.28 11.21
N GLY A 45 -2.41 41.09 10.62
CA GLY A 45 -1.53 40.07 11.18
C GLY A 45 -2.17 39.14 12.23
N LYS A 46 -3.38 39.43 12.72
CA LYS A 46 -4.09 38.57 13.69
C LYS A 46 -4.98 37.57 12.98
N LEU A 47 -4.87 36.31 13.34
CA LEU A 47 -5.72 35.23 12.81
C LEU A 47 -7.19 35.49 13.14
N GLN A 48 -8.05 35.57 12.14
CA GLN A 48 -9.51 35.65 12.26
C GLN A 48 -10.18 34.29 12.16
N GLY A 49 -9.50 33.31 11.57
CA GLY A 49 -9.98 31.96 11.35
C GLY A 49 -10.15 31.60 9.89
N ALA A 50 -10.44 30.30 9.64
CA ALA A 50 -10.71 29.78 8.32
C ALA A 50 -12.17 30.06 7.92
N LYS A 51 -12.38 30.60 6.73
CA LYS A 51 -13.71 30.73 6.13
C LYS A 51 -13.94 29.62 5.13
N GLY A 52 -15.20 29.15 5.07
CA GLY A 52 -15.65 28.06 4.21
C GLY A 52 -15.70 28.40 2.73
N PRO A 53 -16.18 27.47 1.90
CA PRO A 53 -16.30 27.68 0.46
C PRO A 53 -17.36 28.70 0.12
N GLY A 54 -17.29 29.22 -1.10
CA GLY A 54 -18.22 30.21 -1.61
C GLY A 54 -17.63 31.61 -1.66
N LEU A 55 -18.51 32.61 -1.57
CA LEU A 55 -18.16 34.01 -1.69
C LEU A 55 -17.70 34.55 -0.34
N ILE A 56 -16.48 35.09 -0.32
CA ILE A 56 -15.88 35.69 0.88
C ILE A 56 -15.56 37.16 0.59
N PHE A 57 -15.89 38.01 1.56
CA PHE A 57 -15.52 39.42 1.55
C PHE A 57 -14.25 39.63 2.36
N LEU A 58 -13.25 40.23 1.73
CA LEU A 58 -11.98 40.63 2.33
C LEU A 58 -11.86 42.15 2.26
N ILE A 59 -11.32 42.75 3.28
CA ILE A 59 -10.99 44.17 3.26
C ILE A 59 -9.59 44.29 2.65
N PRO A 60 -9.47 44.86 1.40
CA PRO A 60 -8.17 45.04 0.76
C PRO A 60 -7.23 45.83 1.67
N VAL A 61 -5.93 45.53 1.61
CA VAL A 61 -4.86 46.13 2.43
C VAL A 61 -4.86 45.66 3.90
N VAL A 62 -6.03 45.45 4.51
CA VAL A 62 -6.16 45.06 5.94
C VAL A 62 -6.13 43.54 6.11
N ASP A 63 -6.84 42.82 5.21
CA ASP A 63 -6.99 41.37 5.28
C ASP A 63 -6.04 40.70 4.30
N ARG A 64 -5.30 39.70 4.79
CA ARG A 64 -4.52 38.75 3.99
C ARG A 64 -5.13 37.36 4.10
N MET A 65 -5.30 36.69 2.96
CA MET A 65 -5.88 35.35 2.90
C MET A 65 -4.85 34.36 2.37
N VAL A 66 -4.66 33.28 3.12
CA VAL A 66 -3.92 32.09 2.67
C VAL A 66 -4.92 31.02 2.29
N ARG A 67 -4.85 30.55 1.03
CA ARG A 67 -5.69 29.45 0.55
C ARG A 67 -5.07 28.14 0.95
N MET A 68 -5.91 27.23 1.45
CA MET A 68 -5.52 25.90 1.88
C MET A 68 -6.41 24.87 1.20
N ASP A 69 -5.81 23.87 0.56
CA ASP A 69 -6.49 22.73 -0.07
C ASP A 69 -6.71 21.65 1.00
N LEU A 70 -7.93 21.09 1.08
CA LEU A 70 -8.29 20.04 2.05
C LEU A 70 -8.24 18.63 1.44
N ARG A 71 -7.95 18.49 0.16
CA ARG A 71 -7.83 17.20 -0.50
C ARG A 71 -6.63 16.44 0.03
N VAL A 72 -6.68 15.13 -0.17
CA VAL A 72 -5.54 14.28 0.14
C VAL A 72 -4.38 14.63 -0.79
N VAL A 73 -3.23 14.88 -0.18
CA VAL A 73 -1.96 15.14 -0.86
C VAL A 73 -1.04 13.96 -0.61
N THR A 74 -0.30 13.59 -1.64
CA THR A 74 0.69 12.51 -1.59
C THR A 74 2.08 13.12 -1.53
N ILE A 75 2.90 12.64 -0.59
CA ILE A 75 4.32 13.00 -0.50
C ILE A 75 5.15 11.73 -0.60
N ASP A 76 6.11 11.74 -1.52
CA ASP A 76 7.14 10.72 -1.59
C ASP A 76 8.22 10.99 -0.52
N VAL A 77 8.47 9.97 0.29
CA VAL A 77 9.58 9.94 1.25
C VAL A 77 10.80 9.39 0.51
N PRO A 78 11.89 10.15 0.39
CA PRO A 78 13.07 9.73 -0.33
C PRO A 78 13.70 8.49 0.32
N LYS A 79 14.42 7.72 -0.49
CA LYS A 79 15.11 6.50 -0.08
C LYS A 79 15.97 6.72 1.16
N GLN A 80 15.76 5.88 2.17
CA GLN A 80 16.49 5.89 3.43
C GLN A 80 17.29 4.60 3.54
N GLU A 81 18.59 4.74 3.80
CA GLU A 81 19.41 3.61 4.20
C GLU A 81 19.22 3.35 5.69
N ILE A 82 18.86 2.16 6.02
CA ILE A 82 18.59 1.71 7.37
C ILE A 82 19.35 0.42 7.67
N MET A 83 19.56 0.16 8.96
CA MET A 83 20.00 -1.13 9.46
C MET A 83 18.83 -1.75 10.23
N THR A 84 18.38 -2.93 9.82
CA THR A 84 17.33 -3.67 10.53
C THR A 84 17.84 -4.17 11.88
N ARG A 85 16.92 -4.65 12.75
CA ARG A 85 17.29 -5.27 14.03
C ARG A 85 18.25 -6.45 13.87
N ASP A 86 18.17 -7.15 12.74
CA ASP A 86 19.00 -8.30 12.40
C ASP A 86 20.34 -7.91 11.75
N ASN A 87 20.73 -6.64 11.84
CA ASN A 87 21.96 -6.08 11.25
C ASN A 87 22.04 -6.24 9.72
N VAL A 88 20.90 -6.23 9.03
CA VAL A 88 20.86 -6.24 7.57
C VAL A 88 20.69 -4.82 7.04
N PRO A 89 21.62 -4.32 6.20
CA PRO A 89 21.44 -3.03 5.56
C PRO A 89 20.34 -3.14 4.48
N ALA A 90 19.39 -2.21 4.52
CA ALA A 90 18.30 -2.11 3.56
C ALA A 90 18.08 -0.66 3.16
N THR A 91 17.68 -0.44 1.91
CA THR A 91 17.25 0.86 1.41
C THR A 91 15.75 0.82 1.22
N VAL A 92 15.05 1.75 1.87
CA VAL A 92 13.58 1.77 1.89
C VAL A 92 13.07 3.14 1.52
N ASP A 93 12.04 3.20 0.68
CA ASP A 93 11.25 4.38 0.38
C ASP A 93 9.78 4.15 0.75
N ALA A 94 9.05 5.25 0.94
CA ALA A 94 7.65 5.22 1.34
C ALA A 94 6.86 6.36 0.71
N VAL A 95 5.54 6.22 0.75
CA VAL A 95 4.60 7.27 0.38
C VAL A 95 3.72 7.58 1.58
N VAL A 96 3.49 8.86 1.81
CA VAL A 96 2.60 9.36 2.86
C VAL A 96 1.42 10.07 2.21
N TYR A 97 0.22 9.61 2.52
CA TYR A 97 -1.03 10.26 2.15
C TYR A 97 -1.56 11.03 3.35
N PHE A 98 -1.75 12.32 3.19
CA PHE A 98 -2.26 13.16 4.26
C PHE A 98 -3.19 14.25 3.73
N ARG A 99 -3.97 14.83 4.62
CA ARG A 99 -4.83 15.98 4.33
C ARG A 99 -4.82 16.97 5.47
N VAL A 100 -5.11 18.23 5.16
CA VAL A 100 -5.29 19.26 6.17
C VAL A 100 -6.72 19.15 6.72
N VAL A 101 -6.84 19.03 8.04
CA VAL A 101 -8.11 19.01 8.78
C VAL A 101 -8.38 20.36 9.46
N ASP A 102 -7.36 20.94 10.07
CA ASP A 102 -7.43 22.29 10.63
C ASP A 102 -6.52 23.25 9.85
N PRO A 103 -7.09 24.03 8.90
CA PRO A 103 -6.33 24.99 8.13
C PRO A 103 -5.67 26.09 8.98
N ASN A 104 -6.27 26.45 10.14
CA ASN A 104 -5.71 27.49 11.01
C ASN A 104 -4.41 27.00 11.66
N ALA A 105 -4.42 25.79 12.20
CA ALA A 105 -3.22 25.20 12.78
C ALA A 105 -2.14 25.00 11.72
N ALA A 106 -2.50 24.54 10.52
CA ALA A 106 -1.56 24.26 9.43
C ALA A 106 -0.84 25.52 8.91
N VAL A 107 -1.46 26.71 9.02
CA VAL A 107 -0.83 27.96 8.60
C VAL A 107 -0.06 28.63 9.73
N VAL A 108 -0.53 28.52 10.98
CA VAL A 108 0.05 29.27 12.10
C VAL A 108 1.17 28.51 12.80
N LYS A 109 1.03 27.17 12.95
CA LYS A 109 1.94 26.38 13.76
C LYS A 109 3.15 25.84 13.00
N VAL A 110 3.08 25.77 11.68
CA VAL A 110 4.16 25.25 10.85
C VAL A 110 4.29 26.06 9.57
N GLU A 111 5.52 26.40 9.19
CA GLU A 111 5.78 27.18 7.98
C GLU A 111 5.45 26.38 6.71
N ASN A 112 5.89 25.13 6.65
CA ASN A 112 5.65 24.23 5.53
C ASN A 112 5.32 22.84 6.06
N PHE A 113 4.02 22.57 6.20
CA PHE A 113 3.52 21.30 6.72
C PHE A 113 3.92 20.09 5.82
N GLY A 114 4.00 20.27 4.51
CA GLY A 114 4.41 19.20 3.60
C GLY A 114 5.86 18.78 3.83
N LYS A 115 6.78 19.75 3.88
CA LYS A 115 8.20 19.49 4.15
C LYS A 115 8.41 18.91 5.56
N ALA A 116 7.71 19.47 6.55
CA ALA A 116 7.81 19.01 7.93
C ALA A 116 7.28 17.57 8.08
N THR A 117 6.14 17.24 7.46
CA THR A 117 5.59 15.87 7.43
C THR A 117 6.54 14.90 6.75
N SER A 118 7.17 15.29 5.63
CA SER A 118 8.18 14.46 4.96
C SER A 118 9.39 14.16 5.85
N LEU A 119 9.90 15.16 6.58
CA LEU A 119 11.04 14.97 7.50
C LEU A 119 10.68 14.08 8.70
N ILE A 120 9.48 14.25 9.26
CA ILE A 120 8.96 13.35 10.30
C ILE A 120 8.85 11.93 9.76
N ALA A 121 8.28 11.76 8.57
CA ALA A 121 8.15 10.46 7.96
C ALA A 121 9.51 9.77 7.76
N GLN A 122 10.54 10.50 7.29
CA GLN A 122 11.89 9.96 7.14
C GLN A 122 12.49 9.47 8.46
N THR A 123 12.38 10.29 9.52
CA THR A 123 12.94 9.93 10.84
C THR A 123 12.17 8.79 11.49
N THR A 124 10.84 8.78 11.35
CA THR A 124 9.98 7.71 11.87
C THR A 124 10.21 6.41 11.12
N LEU A 125 10.31 6.48 9.78
CA LEU A 125 10.62 5.33 8.93
C LEU A 125 11.93 4.67 9.42
N ARG A 126 13.01 5.45 9.56
CA ARG A 126 14.29 4.94 10.05
C ARG A 126 14.19 4.31 11.43
N SER A 127 13.46 4.93 12.34
CA SER A 127 13.30 4.44 13.71
C SER A 127 12.51 3.13 13.79
N VAL A 128 11.36 3.07 13.11
CA VAL A 128 10.45 1.90 13.15
C VAL A 128 11.08 0.70 12.43
N LEU A 129 11.63 0.93 11.24
CA LEU A 129 12.26 -0.14 10.46
C LEU A 129 13.55 -0.65 11.11
N GLY A 130 14.32 0.25 11.74
CA GLY A 130 15.53 -0.15 12.50
C GLY A 130 15.25 -1.01 13.72
N GLN A 131 14.01 -1.01 14.23
CA GLN A 131 13.58 -1.87 15.34
C GLN A 131 12.92 -3.17 14.88
N SER A 132 12.63 -3.30 13.60
CA SER A 132 11.94 -4.45 13.02
C SER A 132 12.93 -5.43 12.40
N PRO A 133 12.70 -6.76 12.48
CA PRO A 133 13.48 -7.73 11.74
C PRO A 133 13.15 -7.66 10.25
N LEU A 134 14.08 -8.12 9.40
CA LEU A 134 13.91 -8.09 7.96
C LEU A 134 12.68 -8.89 7.49
N ASP A 135 12.44 -10.04 8.11
CA ASP A 135 11.30 -10.89 7.75
C ASP A 135 9.96 -10.19 7.93
N ASP A 136 9.79 -9.39 8.99
CA ASP A 136 8.58 -8.61 9.21
C ASP A 136 8.42 -7.51 8.16
N LEU A 137 9.53 -6.88 7.74
CA LEU A 137 9.52 -5.86 6.68
C LEU A 137 9.04 -6.41 5.32
N LEU A 138 9.26 -7.69 5.07
CA LEU A 138 8.90 -8.35 3.83
C LEU A 138 7.51 -9.01 3.89
N SER A 139 7.15 -9.61 5.05
CA SER A 139 5.94 -10.43 5.21
C SER A 139 4.78 -9.71 5.90
N GLN A 140 5.05 -8.74 6.79
CA GLN A 140 4.04 -8.08 7.64
C GLN A 140 3.96 -6.56 7.37
N ARG A 141 3.97 -6.18 6.10
CA ARG A 141 3.98 -4.77 5.67
C ARG A 141 2.81 -3.97 6.23
N ASP A 142 1.64 -4.56 6.32
CA ASP A 142 0.42 -3.89 6.79
C ASP A 142 0.56 -3.43 8.25
N ILE A 143 1.15 -4.26 9.11
CA ILE A 143 1.39 -3.93 10.52
C ILE A 143 2.39 -2.77 10.63
N ILE A 144 3.43 -2.78 9.80
CA ILE A 144 4.44 -1.73 9.77
C ILE A 144 3.85 -0.44 9.25
N ASN A 145 3.08 -0.49 8.17
CA ASN A 145 2.40 0.67 7.59
C ASN A 145 1.47 1.32 8.61
N GLN A 146 0.69 0.52 9.34
CA GLN A 146 -0.20 1.01 10.39
C GLN A 146 0.59 1.66 11.52
N ARG A 147 1.67 1.03 11.99
CA ARG A 147 2.51 1.59 13.06
C ARG A 147 3.18 2.91 12.64
N LEU A 148 3.65 2.99 11.39
CA LEU A 148 4.18 4.22 10.82
C LEU A 148 3.11 5.31 10.77
N GLN A 149 1.92 4.98 10.29
CA GLN A 149 0.78 5.89 10.23
C GLN A 149 0.44 6.45 11.60
N GLU A 150 0.27 5.61 12.62
CA GLU A 150 -0.08 6.02 13.98
C GLU A 150 0.94 7.00 14.58
N ILE A 151 2.24 6.72 14.41
CA ILE A 151 3.30 7.57 14.94
C ILE A 151 3.35 8.91 14.22
N ILE A 152 3.29 8.90 12.87
CA ILE A 152 3.36 10.12 12.07
C ILE A 152 2.11 10.97 12.29
N ASP A 153 0.91 10.35 12.30
CA ASP A 153 -0.36 11.05 12.53
C ASP A 153 -0.34 11.77 13.87
N LYS A 154 0.09 11.11 14.95
CA LYS A 154 0.23 11.71 16.27
C LYS A 154 1.19 12.90 16.30
N GLN A 155 2.26 12.87 15.52
CA GLN A 155 3.24 13.96 15.45
C GLN A 155 2.74 15.14 14.60
N THR A 156 1.89 14.89 13.60
CA THR A 156 1.36 15.92 12.70
C THR A 156 0.01 16.49 13.16
N GLU A 157 -0.70 15.79 14.03
CA GLU A 157 -1.98 16.23 14.61
C GLU A 157 -1.95 17.65 15.19
N PRO A 158 -0.92 18.07 15.98
CA PRO A 158 -0.82 19.44 16.50
C PRO A 158 -0.81 20.52 15.43
N TRP A 159 -0.42 20.18 14.20
CA TRP A 159 -0.39 21.09 13.04
C TRP A 159 -1.69 21.09 12.23
N GLY A 160 -2.69 20.30 12.66
CA GLY A 160 -3.95 20.17 11.94
C GLY A 160 -3.84 19.37 10.65
N VAL A 161 -2.79 18.55 10.53
CA VAL A 161 -2.57 17.63 9.41
C VAL A 161 -2.90 16.22 9.88
N LYS A 162 -3.72 15.51 9.12
CA LYS A 162 -4.09 14.12 9.37
C LYS A 162 -3.49 13.21 8.32
N VAL A 163 -2.72 12.23 8.78
CA VAL A 163 -2.16 11.19 7.91
C VAL A 163 -3.21 10.10 7.70
N THR A 164 -3.58 9.89 6.44
CA THR A 164 -4.62 8.92 6.06
C THR A 164 -4.04 7.52 5.93
N SER A 165 -2.86 7.41 5.28
CA SER A 165 -2.16 6.15 5.05
C SER A 165 -0.67 6.42 4.88
N VAL A 166 0.14 5.43 5.26
CA VAL A 166 1.57 5.38 4.97
C VAL A 166 1.85 4.03 4.34
N GLU A 167 2.54 4.03 3.22
CA GLU A 167 2.85 2.80 2.48
C GLU A 167 4.33 2.72 2.17
N VAL A 168 4.96 1.65 2.60
CA VAL A 168 6.33 1.31 2.21
C VAL A 168 6.30 0.78 0.78
N LYS A 169 7.03 1.45 -0.14
CA LYS A 169 7.07 1.09 -1.57
C LYS A 169 7.95 -0.13 -1.80
N GLU A 170 9.24 0.05 -1.64
CA GLU A 170 10.26 -0.95 -1.94
C GLU A 170 11.22 -1.11 -0.78
N VAL A 171 11.61 -2.35 -0.52
CA VAL A 171 12.71 -2.69 0.38
C VAL A 171 13.82 -3.28 -0.48
N ALA A 172 14.80 -2.44 -0.83
CA ALA A 172 15.94 -2.85 -1.62
C ALA A 172 17.06 -3.37 -0.71
N LEU A 173 17.49 -4.60 -0.98
CA LEU A 173 18.58 -5.27 -0.27
C LEU A 173 19.85 -5.30 -1.14
N PRO A 174 21.04 -5.36 -0.55
CA PRO A 174 22.28 -5.60 -1.27
C PRO A 174 22.24 -6.93 -2.06
N GLU A 175 22.86 -6.94 -3.24
CA GLU A 175 22.85 -8.12 -4.12
C GLU A 175 23.41 -9.40 -3.48
N SER A 176 24.39 -9.28 -2.59
CA SER A 176 24.94 -10.40 -1.82
C SER A 176 23.87 -11.04 -0.93
N MET A 177 23.03 -10.22 -0.27
CA MET A 177 21.96 -10.66 0.61
C MET A 177 20.82 -11.25 -0.20
N LYS A 178 20.41 -10.63 -1.31
CA LYS A 178 19.39 -11.20 -2.21
C LYS A 178 19.77 -12.61 -2.66
N ARG A 179 21.04 -12.84 -3.02
CA ARG A 179 21.54 -14.17 -3.41
C ARG A 179 21.54 -15.15 -2.26
N ALA A 180 21.92 -14.72 -1.05
CA ALA A 180 21.89 -15.58 0.13
C ALA A 180 20.43 -15.99 0.47
N MET A 181 19.50 -15.05 0.47
CA MET A 181 18.07 -15.33 0.70
C MET A 181 17.46 -16.22 -0.37
N ALA A 182 17.84 -16.03 -1.65
CA ALA A 182 17.39 -16.89 -2.73
C ALA A 182 17.83 -18.35 -2.51
N LYS A 183 19.10 -18.59 -2.15
CA LYS A 183 19.60 -19.93 -1.81
C LYS A 183 18.89 -20.53 -0.60
N GLN A 184 18.65 -19.74 0.42
CA GLN A 184 17.91 -20.20 1.61
C GLN A 184 16.47 -20.59 1.26
N ALA A 185 15.78 -19.74 0.47
CA ALA A 185 14.42 -20.02 0.02
C ALA A 185 14.34 -21.26 -0.88
N GLU A 186 15.33 -21.47 -1.75
CA GLU A 186 15.45 -22.67 -2.58
C GLU A 186 15.62 -23.93 -1.72
N ALA A 187 16.56 -23.91 -0.77
CA ALA A 187 16.78 -25.03 0.15
C ALA A 187 15.53 -25.35 0.99
N GLU A 188 14.83 -24.32 1.48
CA GLU A 188 13.60 -24.52 2.25
C GLU A 188 12.46 -25.09 1.38
N ARG A 189 12.33 -24.63 0.14
CA ARG A 189 11.37 -25.20 -0.82
C ARG A 189 11.69 -26.66 -1.15
N GLU A 190 12.98 -26.98 -1.36
CA GLU A 190 13.41 -28.36 -1.60
C GLU A 190 13.13 -29.24 -0.38
N ARG A 191 13.43 -28.77 0.83
CA ARG A 191 13.09 -29.47 2.07
C ARG A 191 11.59 -29.74 2.18
N ARG A 192 10.76 -28.73 1.95
CA ARG A 192 9.29 -28.88 1.98
C ARG A 192 8.80 -29.84 0.90
N ALA A 193 9.33 -29.76 -0.30
CA ALA A 193 8.98 -30.67 -1.39
C ALA A 193 9.30 -32.14 -1.01
N LYS A 194 10.48 -32.40 -0.40
CA LYS A 194 10.84 -33.75 0.08
C LYS A 194 9.87 -34.25 1.14
N VAL A 195 9.46 -33.39 2.11
CA VAL A 195 8.50 -33.77 3.14
C VAL A 195 7.12 -34.07 2.52
N VAL A 196 6.63 -33.20 1.63
CA VAL A 196 5.33 -33.39 0.96
C VAL A 196 5.33 -34.66 0.11
N ASN A 197 6.43 -34.93 -0.63
CA ASN A 197 6.56 -36.16 -1.41
C ASN A 197 6.56 -37.40 -0.53
N ALA A 198 7.36 -37.41 0.56
CA ALA A 198 7.38 -38.51 1.49
C ALA A 198 6.02 -38.77 2.17
N GLU A 199 5.32 -37.71 2.55
CA GLU A 199 3.96 -37.82 3.10
C GLU A 199 2.98 -38.35 2.03
N GLY A 200 3.10 -37.89 0.80
CA GLY A 200 2.32 -38.41 -0.34
C GLY A 200 2.57 -39.89 -0.62
N GLU A 201 3.84 -40.31 -0.59
CA GLU A 201 4.21 -41.72 -0.74
C GLU A 201 3.67 -42.57 0.40
N PHE A 202 3.74 -42.09 1.64
CA PHE A 202 3.19 -42.78 2.82
C PHE A 202 1.67 -42.96 2.69
N GLN A 203 0.94 -41.89 2.34
CA GLN A 203 -0.51 -41.96 2.12
C GLN A 203 -0.88 -42.87 0.95
N ALA A 204 -0.11 -42.83 -0.13
CA ALA A 204 -0.30 -43.72 -1.27
C ALA A 204 -0.06 -45.18 -0.89
N ALA A 205 1.02 -45.48 -0.15
CA ALA A 205 1.31 -46.81 0.33
C ALA A 205 0.21 -47.36 1.25
N GLU A 206 -0.30 -46.54 2.17
CA GLU A 206 -1.45 -46.91 3.01
C GLU A 206 -2.68 -47.29 2.20
N LYS A 207 -3.01 -46.45 1.19
CA LYS A 207 -4.14 -46.71 0.27
C LYS A 207 -3.91 -47.96 -0.58
N MET A 208 -2.68 -48.20 -1.02
CA MET A 208 -2.33 -49.43 -1.75
C MET A 208 -2.50 -50.68 -0.89
N VAL A 209 -2.08 -50.61 0.39
CA VAL A 209 -2.26 -51.75 1.32
C VAL A 209 -3.75 -52.01 1.57
N GLN A 210 -4.54 -50.94 1.79
CA GLN A 210 -6.01 -51.07 1.93
C GLN A 210 -6.65 -51.69 0.68
N ALA A 211 -6.26 -51.21 -0.52
CA ALA A 211 -6.74 -51.75 -1.79
C ALA A 211 -6.34 -53.24 -1.96
N ALA A 212 -5.08 -53.58 -1.68
CA ALA A 212 -4.60 -54.94 -1.76
C ALA A 212 -5.35 -55.86 -0.80
N ALA A 213 -5.64 -55.42 0.45
CA ALA A 213 -6.42 -56.15 1.43
C ALA A 213 -7.88 -56.41 0.97
N MET A 214 -8.47 -55.46 0.22
CA MET A 214 -9.79 -55.64 -0.40
C MET A 214 -9.75 -56.66 -1.54
N LEU A 215 -8.77 -56.54 -2.45
CA LEU A 215 -8.60 -57.43 -3.59
C LEU A 215 -8.26 -58.87 -3.17
N ALA A 216 -7.53 -59.04 -2.03
CA ALA A 216 -7.18 -60.37 -1.51
C ALA A 216 -8.43 -61.17 -1.03
N LYS A 217 -9.56 -60.54 -0.77
CA LYS A 217 -10.79 -61.23 -0.36
C LYS A 217 -11.48 -61.95 -1.51
N GLU A 218 -11.28 -61.46 -2.72
CA GLU A 218 -11.93 -61.97 -3.95
C GLU A 218 -10.88 -62.28 -5.02
N PRO A 219 -10.45 -63.52 -5.21
CA PRO A 219 -9.39 -63.90 -6.17
C PRO A 219 -9.65 -63.49 -7.60
N ILE A 220 -10.94 -63.42 -8.02
CA ILE A 220 -11.36 -62.97 -9.36
C ILE A 220 -11.03 -61.49 -9.57
N ALA A 221 -11.12 -60.65 -8.51
CA ALA A 221 -10.81 -59.23 -8.59
C ALA A 221 -9.35 -58.98 -8.97
N LEU A 222 -8.43 -59.81 -8.50
CA LEU A 222 -7.00 -59.74 -8.85
C LEU A 222 -6.76 -60.00 -10.34
N GLN A 223 -7.47 -60.96 -10.94
CA GLN A 223 -7.38 -61.25 -12.37
C GLN A 223 -7.95 -60.12 -13.23
N LEU A 224 -9.08 -59.54 -12.80
CA LEU A 224 -9.67 -58.38 -13.48
C LEU A 224 -8.74 -57.15 -13.42
N ARG A 225 -8.10 -56.89 -12.27
CA ARG A 225 -7.14 -55.80 -12.13
C ARG A 225 -5.93 -55.99 -13.01
N TYR A 226 -5.43 -57.23 -13.12
CA TYR A 226 -4.33 -57.58 -14.03
C TYR A 226 -4.68 -57.29 -15.50
N LEU A 227 -5.86 -57.74 -15.96
CA LEU A 227 -6.36 -57.46 -17.31
C LEU A 227 -6.57 -55.96 -17.55
N GLN A 228 -7.02 -55.21 -16.56
CA GLN A 228 -7.17 -53.75 -16.66
C GLN A 228 -5.82 -53.07 -16.85
N THR A 229 -4.81 -53.45 -16.02
CA THR A 229 -3.45 -52.88 -16.14
C THR A 229 -2.82 -53.21 -17.48
N MET A 230 -3.04 -54.44 -18.01
CA MET A 230 -2.60 -54.80 -19.36
C MET A 230 -3.28 -53.94 -20.45
N ARG A 231 -4.56 -53.62 -20.29
CA ARG A 231 -5.29 -52.78 -21.24
C ARG A 231 -4.77 -51.34 -21.19
N GLU A 232 -4.45 -50.81 -20.00
CA GLU A 232 -3.88 -49.48 -19.81
C GLU A 232 -2.49 -49.39 -20.46
N MET A 233 -1.62 -50.39 -20.27
CA MET A 233 -0.31 -50.44 -20.93
C MET A 233 -0.40 -50.59 -22.46
N ALA A 234 -1.40 -51.31 -22.98
CA ALA A 234 -1.59 -51.48 -24.42
C ALA A 234 -2.16 -50.24 -25.12
N SER A 235 -2.74 -49.28 -24.39
CA SER A 235 -3.30 -48.06 -24.95
C SER A 235 -2.27 -46.94 -25.18
N GLU A 236 -1.10 -47.03 -24.57
CA GLU A 236 0.02 -46.12 -24.85
C GLU A 236 0.81 -46.70 -26.04
N HIS A 237 1.13 -45.89 -27.03
CA HIS A 237 1.81 -46.23 -28.30
C HIS A 237 3.23 -46.81 -28.13
N ASN A 238 3.40 -47.84 -27.33
CA ASN A 238 4.68 -48.50 -27.12
C ASN A 238 4.76 -49.82 -27.90
N THR A 239 5.75 -49.92 -28.79
CA THR A 239 6.05 -51.08 -29.62
C THR A 239 6.67 -52.27 -28.86
N THR A 240 6.98 -52.11 -27.56
CA THR A 240 7.58 -53.17 -26.75
C THR A 240 6.86 -53.28 -25.41
N THR A 241 6.09 -54.31 -25.20
CA THR A 241 5.39 -54.59 -23.95
C THR A 241 6.20 -55.58 -23.11
N PHE A 242 6.78 -55.14 -22.01
CA PHE A 242 7.33 -56.07 -20.99
C PHE A 242 6.18 -56.60 -20.15
N LEU A 243 5.93 -57.90 -20.23
CA LEU A 243 4.90 -58.60 -19.51
C LEU A 243 5.55 -59.39 -18.36
N PRO A 244 5.55 -58.87 -17.09
CA PRO A 244 5.96 -59.65 -15.95
C PRO A 244 4.87 -60.71 -15.66
N LEU A 245 5.08 -61.93 -16.05
CA LEU A 245 4.20 -63.04 -15.70
C LEU A 245 4.54 -63.51 -14.26
N PRO A 246 3.59 -63.46 -13.33
CA PRO A 246 3.82 -64.02 -11.98
C PRO A 246 4.00 -65.54 -12.10
N ILE A 247 5.12 -66.05 -11.61
CA ILE A 247 5.49 -67.46 -11.69
C ILE A 247 4.43 -68.37 -11.03
N ASP A 248 3.68 -67.86 -10.07
CA ASP A 248 2.60 -68.60 -9.39
C ASP A 248 1.43 -68.96 -10.31
N MET A 249 1.20 -68.28 -11.42
CA MET A 249 0.19 -68.64 -12.41
C MET A 249 0.54 -69.96 -13.18
N PHE A 250 1.82 -70.27 -13.25
CA PHE A 250 2.27 -71.52 -13.86
C PHE A 250 2.27 -72.70 -12.89
N SER A 251 2.22 -72.48 -11.56
CA SER A 251 2.17 -73.54 -10.58
C SER A 251 0.94 -74.44 -10.69
N ALA A 252 -0.18 -73.90 -11.19
CA ALA A 252 -1.40 -74.67 -11.48
C ALA A 252 -1.26 -75.64 -12.71
N PHE A 253 -0.33 -75.38 -13.63
CA PHE A 253 -0.04 -76.19 -14.78
C PHE A 253 1.11 -77.19 -14.58
N LEU A 254 1.94 -76.92 -13.55
CA LEU A 254 3.12 -77.77 -13.21
C LEU A 254 2.84 -78.86 -12.17
N LYS A 255 1.67 -78.86 -11.54
CA LYS A 255 1.20 -79.97 -10.70
C LYS A 255 0.49 -81.00 -11.56
N LYS A 256 1.26 -81.97 -11.99
CA LYS A 256 0.79 -83.27 -12.52
C LYS A 256 1.21 -84.31 -11.52
#